data_43f8c01b1ad6edb3e66939ef304ef144
#
_entry.id   43f8c01b1ad6edb3e66939ef304ef144
#
_cell.length_a   1.000
_cell.length_b   1.000
_cell.length_c   1.000
_cell.angle_alpha   90.00
_cell.angle_beta   90.00
_cell.angle_gamma   90.00
#
_symmetry.space_group_name_H-M   'P 1'
#
loop_
_entity.id
_entity.type
_entity.pdbx_description
1 polymer ?
#
loop_
_entity_poly.entity_id
_entity_poly.type
_entity_poly.pdbx_seq_one_letter_code
_entity_poly.pdbx_strand_id
1 'polypeptide(L)'
;MASQSKIEENLPKGVELHGKALRISFYINRKRYKETLGLPPTKQNIKYAKGLRQTIVHEICVGTFNYVYHFPNSKHAGGERFIGAIEDLAAEFLKQKTHMLRRSSLERVDIAIRCFLEIYGPKRNIDTISPRSLMHFMSELVIGRNGATVNNHITTINSFLKWLHKMEYINKDYSDILVKVKEAPSDINPFSFDEVQSTIENCHVLQHKNLITVAVYTGLRTGELTTLAWEDVDLNSGVLHIRRSAYKDRGLKTTKTDKDRFVDLFPPAIEALKSQRALTLNESFPAKEHKIELPDKSFRTEKLRFVFNPKAVRAQKGSAHDYYGHRAIQRIWASMCSKAEVQYRKPYQLRHTYACWMITFANVNISYLARQMGHADITMVAKIYGKWLEEANKTESERVWRELQQAQTK
;
A
#
# COMPACT_ATOMS: atom_id res chain seq x y z
N MET A 1 -1.34 11.09 -71.00
CA MET A 1 -1.11 12.14 -69.99
C MET A 1 -2.29 13.15 -69.87
N ALA A 2 -3.04 13.47 -70.92
CA ALA A 2 -4.16 14.43 -70.84
C ALA A 2 -5.41 14.00 -70.06
N SER A 3 -5.58 12.71 -69.74
CA SER A 3 -6.75 12.21 -69.00
C SER A 3 -6.57 12.23 -67.49
N GLN A 4 -5.33 12.20 -67.01
CA GLN A 4 -5.04 12.24 -65.54
C GLN A 4 -5.15 13.66 -64.97
N SER A 5 -4.72 14.68 -65.74
CA SER A 5 -4.82 16.10 -65.34
C SER A 5 -6.27 16.56 -65.15
N LYS A 6 -7.19 16.09 -65.98
CA LYS A 6 -8.64 16.40 -65.88
C LYS A 6 -9.35 15.78 -64.73
N ILE A 7 -8.80 14.64 -64.16
CA ILE A 7 -9.36 13.97 -62.99
C ILE A 7 -8.88 14.68 -61.72
N GLU A 8 -7.64 15.16 -61.67
CA GLU A 8 -7.08 15.88 -60.51
C GLU A 8 -7.79 17.21 -60.26
N GLU A 9 -8.21 17.94 -61.27
CA GLU A 9 -8.93 19.22 -61.15
C GLU A 9 -10.35 19.09 -60.55
N ASN A 10 -10.95 17.88 -60.56
CA ASN A 10 -12.32 17.63 -60.10
C ASN A 10 -12.44 16.80 -58.83
N LEU A 11 -11.36 16.59 -58.07
CA LEU A 11 -11.41 15.81 -56.85
C LEU A 11 -11.98 16.66 -55.70
N PRO A 12 -12.81 16.05 -54.83
CA PRO A 12 -13.32 16.72 -53.62
C PRO A 12 -12.21 17.15 -52.67
N LYS A 13 -12.45 18.22 -51.91
CA LYS A 13 -11.48 18.73 -50.89
C LYS A 13 -10.98 17.63 -49.98
N GLY A 14 -9.66 17.42 -49.96
CA GLY A 14 -8.99 16.42 -49.11
C GLY A 14 -9.00 15.00 -49.67
N VAL A 15 -9.42 14.81 -50.91
CA VAL A 15 -9.21 13.60 -51.72
C VAL A 15 -8.16 13.91 -52.77
N GLU A 16 -7.12 13.10 -52.87
CA GLU A 16 -5.96 13.31 -53.77
C GLU A 16 -5.69 12.01 -54.54
N LEU A 17 -5.03 12.14 -55.71
CA LEU A 17 -4.43 10.99 -56.38
C LEU A 17 -3.04 10.70 -55.80
N HIS A 18 -2.71 9.43 -55.58
CA HIS A 18 -1.39 8.97 -55.27
C HIS A 18 -1.04 7.76 -56.14
N GLY A 19 -0.28 8.02 -57.15
CA GLY A 19 -0.07 7.07 -58.23
C GLY A 19 -1.38 6.74 -58.96
N LYS A 20 -1.79 5.46 -58.94
CA LYS A 20 -3.04 4.97 -59.56
C LYS A 20 -4.21 4.85 -58.58
N ALA A 21 -4.02 5.26 -57.30
CA ALA A 21 -5.01 5.10 -56.27
C ALA A 21 -5.47 6.41 -55.64
N LEU A 22 -6.68 6.42 -55.08
CA LEU A 22 -7.20 7.54 -54.29
C LEU A 22 -6.55 7.56 -52.92
N ARG A 23 -6.24 8.75 -52.42
CA ARG A 23 -5.72 9.05 -51.10
C ARG A 23 -6.58 10.12 -50.45
N ILE A 24 -6.92 9.94 -49.19
CA ILE A 24 -7.63 10.95 -48.38
C ILE A 24 -6.68 11.64 -47.41
N SER A 25 -6.95 12.89 -47.09
CA SER A 25 -6.21 13.67 -46.12
C SER A 25 -7.15 14.32 -45.10
N PHE A 26 -6.76 14.26 -43.83
CA PHE A 26 -7.48 14.85 -42.72
C PHE A 26 -6.49 15.36 -41.68
N TYR A 27 -6.98 16.12 -40.71
CA TYR A 27 -6.15 16.69 -39.64
C TYR A 27 -6.57 16.14 -38.29
N ILE A 28 -5.58 15.72 -37.50
CA ILE A 28 -5.73 15.40 -36.09
C ILE A 28 -4.75 16.31 -35.34
N ASN A 29 -5.23 17.07 -34.34
CA ASN A 29 -4.40 17.97 -33.53
C ASN A 29 -3.47 18.90 -34.37
N ARG A 30 -3.99 19.50 -35.43
CA ARG A 30 -3.26 20.37 -36.41
C ARG A 30 -2.20 19.67 -37.26
N LYS A 31 -2.01 18.35 -37.11
CA LYS A 31 -1.11 17.56 -37.95
C LYS A 31 -1.89 16.89 -39.07
N ARG A 32 -1.36 16.97 -40.32
CA ARG A 32 -2.00 16.38 -41.49
C ARG A 32 -1.63 14.92 -41.65
N TYR A 33 -2.65 14.07 -41.78
CA TYR A 33 -2.54 12.63 -42.08
C TYR A 33 -3.01 12.38 -43.52
N LYS A 34 -2.37 11.41 -44.17
CA LYS A 34 -2.71 10.99 -45.52
C LYS A 34 -2.75 9.48 -45.60
N GLU A 35 -3.91 8.93 -46.01
CA GLU A 35 -4.12 7.50 -46.16
C GLU A 35 -4.51 7.12 -47.57
N THR A 36 -3.78 6.15 -48.15
CA THR A 36 -4.04 5.63 -49.50
C THR A 36 -5.04 4.49 -49.41
N LEU A 37 -6.16 4.63 -50.18
CA LEU A 37 -7.28 3.69 -50.08
C LEU A 37 -7.11 2.43 -50.95
N GLY A 38 -6.08 2.40 -51.83
CA GLY A 38 -5.89 1.30 -52.77
C GLY A 38 -6.95 1.22 -53.89
N LEU A 39 -7.83 2.24 -54.00
CA LEU A 39 -8.96 2.27 -54.94
C LEU A 39 -8.62 3.11 -56.17
N PRO A 40 -8.91 2.65 -57.39
CA PRO A 40 -8.74 3.45 -58.62
C PRO A 40 -9.71 4.65 -58.65
N PRO A 41 -9.39 5.74 -59.38
CA PRO A 41 -10.16 6.97 -59.37
C PRO A 41 -11.42 6.92 -60.27
N THR A 42 -12.36 6.04 -59.93
CA THR A 42 -13.70 5.98 -60.57
C THR A 42 -14.66 6.93 -59.86
N LYS A 43 -15.73 7.37 -60.56
CA LYS A 43 -16.76 8.22 -59.98
C LYS A 43 -17.33 7.67 -58.67
N GLN A 44 -17.54 6.33 -58.61
CA GLN A 44 -18.04 5.64 -57.42
C GLN A 44 -17.04 5.67 -56.28
N ASN A 45 -15.75 5.40 -56.55
CA ASN A 45 -14.69 5.40 -55.55
C ASN A 45 -14.37 6.81 -55.04
N ILE A 46 -14.49 7.85 -55.89
CA ILE A 46 -14.36 9.26 -55.50
C ILE A 46 -15.50 9.64 -54.53
N LYS A 47 -16.75 9.22 -54.83
CA LYS A 47 -17.88 9.42 -53.91
C LYS A 47 -17.67 8.73 -52.56
N TYR A 48 -17.18 7.48 -52.57
CA TYR A 48 -16.83 6.72 -51.38
C TYR A 48 -15.73 7.41 -50.58
N ALA A 49 -14.62 7.80 -51.21
CA ALA A 49 -13.50 8.48 -50.55
C ALA A 49 -13.93 9.81 -49.88
N LYS A 50 -14.83 10.57 -50.57
CA LYS A 50 -15.43 11.79 -50.00
C LYS A 50 -16.25 11.48 -48.74
N GLY A 51 -17.13 10.47 -48.80
CA GLY A 51 -17.97 10.04 -47.66
C GLY A 51 -17.13 9.58 -46.49
N LEU A 52 -16.17 8.67 -46.72
CA LEU A 52 -15.26 8.16 -45.68
C LEU A 52 -14.50 9.31 -44.99
N ARG A 53 -13.97 10.26 -45.78
CA ARG A 53 -13.30 11.44 -45.21
C ARG A 53 -14.24 12.29 -44.37
N GLN A 54 -15.49 12.48 -44.77
CA GLN A 54 -16.47 13.25 -44.00
C GLN A 54 -16.78 12.56 -42.66
N THR A 55 -16.98 11.23 -42.66
CA THR A 55 -17.15 10.43 -41.44
C THR A 55 -15.96 10.59 -40.51
N ILE A 56 -14.72 10.42 -41.01
CA ILE A 56 -13.51 10.57 -40.24
C ILE A 56 -13.40 11.98 -39.62
N VAL A 57 -13.65 13.03 -40.39
CA VAL A 57 -13.58 14.41 -39.88
C VAL A 57 -14.65 14.66 -38.81
N HIS A 58 -15.85 14.09 -38.99
CA HIS A 58 -16.90 14.17 -37.97
C HIS A 58 -16.50 13.42 -36.68
N GLU A 59 -16.04 12.19 -36.81
CA GLU A 59 -15.57 11.39 -35.66
C GLU A 59 -14.41 12.06 -34.91
N ILE A 60 -13.48 12.73 -35.63
CA ILE A 60 -12.42 13.52 -35.01
C ILE A 60 -13.00 14.70 -34.22
N CYS A 61 -14.00 15.39 -34.78
CA CYS A 61 -14.65 16.51 -34.10
C CYS A 61 -15.38 16.10 -32.84
N VAL A 62 -16.04 14.94 -32.82
CA VAL A 62 -16.80 14.43 -31.68
C VAL A 62 -15.94 13.53 -30.74
N GLY A 63 -14.66 13.31 -31.06
CA GLY A 63 -13.72 12.55 -30.26
C GLY A 63 -13.87 11.03 -30.34
N THR A 64 -14.61 10.50 -31.32
CA THR A 64 -14.86 9.05 -31.47
C THR A 64 -14.00 8.38 -32.55
N PHE A 65 -13.10 9.12 -33.20
CA PHE A 65 -12.28 8.60 -34.28
C PHE A 65 -11.32 7.50 -33.80
N ASN A 66 -11.39 6.36 -34.51
CA ASN A 66 -10.48 5.23 -34.25
C ASN A 66 -9.69 4.91 -35.54
N TYR A 67 -8.38 5.17 -35.51
CA TYR A 67 -7.48 5.00 -36.64
C TYR A 67 -7.42 3.54 -37.13
N VAL A 68 -7.32 2.57 -36.17
CA VAL A 68 -7.24 1.13 -36.48
C VAL A 68 -8.54 0.62 -37.16
N TYR A 69 -9.68 1.16 -36.75
CA TYR A 69 -10.97 0.79 -37.33
C TYR A 69 -11.06 1.19 -38.81
N HIS A 70 -10.62 2.41 -39.16
CA HIS A 70 -10.69 2.90 -40.54
C HIS A 70 -9.51 2.45 -41.41
N PHE A 71 -8.32 2.28 -40.83
CA PHE A 71 -7.07 1.97 -41.53
C PHE A 71 -6.23 0.92 -40.80
N PRO A 72 -6.68 -0.36 -40.70
CA PRO A 72 -6.00 -1.37 -39.93
C PRO A 72 -4.57 -1.68 -40.38
N ASN A 73 -4.27 -1.45 -41.65
CA ASN A 73 -2.96 -1.72 -42.28
C ASN A 73 -2.08 -0.46 -42.43
N SER A 74 -2.51 0.67 -41.90
CA SER A 74 -1.73 1.91 -41.96
C SER A 74 -0.55 1.85 -41.00
N LYS A 75 0.59 2.44 -41.44
CA LYS A 75 1.72 2.71 -40.53
C LYS A 75 1.35 3.63 -39.37
N HIS A 76 0.22 4.33 -39.47
CA HIS A 76 -0.34 5.16 -38.43
C HIS A 76 -1.41 4.44 -37.58
N ALA A 77 -1.78 3.20 -37.92
CA ALA A 77 -2.74 2.41 -37.19
C ALA A 77 -2.21 1.98 -35.79
N GLY A 78 -0.89 1.98 -35.60
CA GLY A 78 -0.24 1.80 -34.28
C GLY A 78 0.16 3.10 -33.60
N GLY A 79 -0.19 4.28 -34.17
CA GLY A 79 0.21 5.57 -33.66
C GLY A 79 -0.94 6.58 -33.67
N GLU A 80 -1.17 7.11 -32.48
CA GLU A 80 -1.97 8.30 -32.16
C GLU A 80 -3.49 8.11 -32.03
N ARG A 81 -4.01 7.21 -31.21
CA ARG A 81 -4.82 7.74 -30.12
C ARG A 81 -3.86 8.63 -29.34
N PHE A 82 -4.11 9.92 -29.32
CA PHE A 82 -3.37 10.86 -28.48
C PHE A 82 -3.86 10.69 -27.02
N ILE A 83 -3.73 9.48 -26.55
CA ILE A 83 -3.80 9.13 -25.15
C ILE A 83 -2.32 9.04 -24.77
N GLY A 84 -1.87 9.90 -23.87
CA GLY A 84 -0.47 10.09 -23.54
C GLY A 84 0.30 8.79 -23.29
N ALA A 85 1.60 8.88 -23.17
CA ALA A 85 2.42 7.74 -22.74
C ALA A 85 1.85 7.14 -21.46
N ILE A 86 2.05 5.84 -21.23
CA ILE A 86 1.56 5.17 -20.01
C ILE A 86 2.00 5.92 -18.76
N GLU A 87 3.18 6.56 -18.78
CA GLU A 87 3.69 7.37 -17.66
C GLU A 87 2.79 8.59 -17.36
N ASP A 88 2.22 9.25 -18.36
CA ASP A 88 1.33 10.40 -18.18
C ASP A 88 0.02 9.97 -17.49
N LEU A 89 -0.55 8.85 -17.96
CA LEU A 89 -1.77 8.28 -17.38
C LEU A 89 -1.53 7.73 -15.97
N ALA A 90 -0.36 7.17 -15.73
CA ALA A 90 0.05 6.73 -14.40
C ALA A 90 0.19 7.92 -13.44
N ALA A 91 0.74 9.05 -13.90
CA ALA A 91 0.82 10.29 -13.13
C ALA A 91 -0.57 10.85 -12.80
N GLU A 92 -1.51 10.82 -13.75
CA GLU A 92 -2.89 11.24 -13.53
C GLU A 92 -3.60 10.34 -12.50
N PHE A 93 -3.46 9.01 -12.64
CA PHE A 93 -3.97 8.05 -11.67
C PHE A 93 -3.42 8.31 -10.26
N LEU A 94 -2.11 8.51 -10.12
CA LEU A 94 -1.47 8.82 -8.84
C LEU A 94 -1.99 10.14 -8.25
N LYS A 95 -2.17 11.17 -9.08
CA LYS A 95 -2.75 12.46 -8.67
C LYS A 95 -4.16 12.28 -8.08
N GLN A 96 -5.02 11.49 -8.73
CA GLN A 96 -6.36 11.19 -8.19
C GLN A 96 -6.28 10.40 -6.87
N LYS A 97 -5.36 9.39 -6.78
CA LYS A 97 -5.16 8.62 -5.55
C LYS A 97 -4.64 9.49 -4.40
N THR A 98 -3.92 10.56 -4.69
CA THR A 98 -3.43 11.50 -3.66
C THR A 98 -4.56 12.11 -2.83
N HIS A 99 -5.72 12.33 -3.43
CA HIS A 99 -6.89 12.86 -2.70
C HIS A 99 -7.65 11.77 -1.89
N MET A 100 -7.49 10.50 -2.25
CA MET A 100 -8.30 9.39 -1.69
C MET A 100 -7.56 8.58 -0.64
N LEU A 101 -6.24 8.45 -0.77
CA LEU A 101 -5.44 7.53 0.04
C LEU A 101 -4.62 8.26 1.10
N ARG A 102 -4.44 7.62 2.27
CA ARG A 102 -3.45 8.05 3.25
C ARG A 102 -2.04 7.89 2.69
N ARG A 103 -1.11 8.73 3.13
CA ARG A 103 0.29 8.78 2.67
C ARG A 103 0.95 7.41 2.55
N SER A 104 0.87 6.56 3.57
CA SER A 104 1.49 5.22 3.55
C SER A 104 0.85 4.24 2.53
N SER A 105 -0.40 4.46 2.15
CA SER A 105 -1.06 3.68 1.08
C SER A 105 -0.69 4.24 -0.28
N LEU A 106 -0.60 5.55 -0.42
CA LEU A 106 -0.17 6.23 -1.64
C LEU A 106 1.28 5.84 -2.00
N GLU A 107 2.20 5.78 -1.03
CA GLU A 107 3.57 5.33 -1.25
C GLU A 107 3.63 3.90 -1.82
N ARG A 108 2.78 2.99 -1.34
CA ARG A 108 2.70 1.63 -1.88
C ARG A 108 2.16 1.59 -3.31
N VAL A 109 1.16 2.42 -3.60
CA VAL A 109 0.62 2.57 -4.95
C VAL A 109 1.68 3.14 -5.88
N ASP A 110 2.39 4.18 -5.47
CA ASP A 110 3.47 4.80 -6.23
C ASP A 110 4.61 3.82 -6.54
N ILE A 111 5.05 3.03 -5.54
CA ILE A 111 6.08 1.99 -5.75
C ILE A 111 5.62 0.95 -6.77
N ALA A 112 4.36 0.50 -6.71
CA ALA A 112 3.84 -0.48 -7.63
C ALA A 112 3.70 0.07 -9.06
N ILE A 113 3.25 1.31 -9.20
CA ILE A 113 3.17 2.00 -10.51
C ILE A 113 4.55 2.22 -11.10
N ARG A 114 5.54 2.66 -10.32
CA ARG A 114 6.93 2.79 -10.81
C ARG A 114 7.49 1.45 -11.27
N CYS A 115 7.30 0.39 -10.50
CA CYS A 115 7.71 -0.96 -10.91
C CYS A 115 7.03 -1.40 -12.22
N PHE A 116 5.75 -1.06 -12.39
CA PHE A 116 5.05 -1.31 -13.66
C PHE A 116 5.68 -0.55 -14.81
N LEU A 117 5.95 0.74 -14.65
CA LEU A 117 6.57 1.59 -15.68
C LEU A 117 7.99 1.10 -16.02
N GLU A 118 8.79 0.68 -15.05
CA GLU A 118 10.13 0.14 -15.28
C GLU A 118 10.10 -1.13 -16.13
N ILE A 119 9.21 -2.06 -15.84
CA ILE A 119 9.12 -3.35 -16.55
C ILE A 119 8.41 -3.19 -17.89
N TYR A 120 7.27 -2.48 -17.90
CA TYR A 120 6.42 -2.37 -19.07
C TYR A 120 6.96 -1.39 -20.12
N GLY A 121 7.63 -0.32 -19.67
CA GLY A 121 8.16 0.77 -20.48
C GLY A 121 7.31 2.05 -20.37
N PRO A 122 7.88 3.13 -19.79
CA PRO A 122 7.12 4.34 -19.44
C PRO A 122 6.56 5.09 -20.67
N LYS A 123 7.32 5.11 -21.77
CA LYS A 123 6.97 5.83 -23.01
C LYS A 123 6.13 5.01 -24.01
N ARG A 124 5.74 3.79 -23.64
CA ARG A 124 4.86 3.00 -24.50
C ARG A 124 3.49 3.64 -24.57
N ASN A 125 2.87 3.49 -25.74
CA ASN A 125 1.49 3.88 -25.92
C ASN A 125 0.56 2.94 -25.17
N ILE A 126 -0.53 3.45 -24.62
CA ILE A 126 -1.56 2.71 -23.90
C ILE A 126 -2.17 1.56 -24.74
N ASP A 127 -2.27 1.73 -26.04
CA ASP A 127 -2.81 0.73 -26.98
C ASP A 127 -1.96 -0.57 -27.03
N THR A 128 -0.74 -0.55 -26.48
CA THR A 128 0.10 -1.75 -26.37
C THR A 128 -0.34 -2.68 -25.25
N ILE A 129 -1.25 -2.23 -24.36
CA ILE A 129 -1.79 -3.06 -23.28
C ILE A 129 -2.68 -4.16 -23.91
N SER A 130 -2.26 -5.37 -23.68
CA SER A 130 -2.91 -6.59 -24.14
C SER A 130 -2.71 -7.71 -23.11
N PRO A 131 -3.52 -8.77 -23.13
CA PRO A 131 -3.29 -9.93 -22.27
C PRO A 131 -1.86 -10.48 -22.37
N ARG A 132 -1.32 -10.55 -23.59
CA ARG A 132 0.05 -11.05 -23.84
C ARG A 132 1.11 -10.15 -23.20
N SER A 133 0.99 -8.83 -23.34
CA SER A 133 1.97 -7.90 -22.75
C SER A 133 1.88 -7.87 -21.22
N LEU A 134 0.68 -8.03 -20.65
CA LEU A 134 0.47 -8.12 -19.20
C LEU A 134 1.02 -9.44 -18.63
N MET A 135 0.87 -10.55 -19.35
CA MET A 135 1.49 -11.83 -18.94
C MET A 135 3.02 -11.77 -18.99
N HIS A 136 3.60 -11.08 -19.98
CA HIS A 136 5.04 -10.82 -19.99
C HIS A 136 5.47 -9.93 -18.80
N PHE A 137 4.73 -8.86 -18.50
CA PHE A 137 4.95 -8.07 -17.29
C PHE A 137 4.90 -8.94 -16.03
N MET A 138 3.93 -9.85 -15.93
CA MET A 138 3.79 -10.75 -14.80
C MET A 138 5.01 -11.66 -14.63
N SER A 139 5.55 -12.23 -15.71
CA SER A 139 6.74 -13.10 -15.66
C SER A 139 7.96 -12.36 -15.11
N GLU A 140 8.16 -11.09 -15.49
CA GLU A 140 9.23 -10.24 -14.97
C GLU A 140 8.98 -9.79 -13.52
N LEU A 141 7.71 -9.53 -13.17
CA LEU A 141 7.34 -9.08 -11.83
C LEU A 141 7.68 -10.10 -10.74
N VAL A 142 7.55 -11.40 -11.02
CA VAL A 142 7.79 -12.44 -10.02
C VAL A 142 9.26 -12.70 -9.72
N ILE A 143 10.17 -12.28 -10.62
CA ILE A 143 11.60 -12.53 -10.47
C ILE A 143 12.15 -11.79 -9.23
N GLY A 144 12.73 -12.54 -8.31
CA GLY A 144 13.40 -12.00 -7.12
C GLY A 144 12.47 -11.36 -6.08
N ARG A 145 11.15 -11.51 -6.21
CA ARG A 145 10.16 -10.94 -5.27
C ARG A 145 9.37 -12.01 -4.54
N ASN A 146 9.06 -11.78 -3.27
CA ASN A 146 8.16 -12.67 -2.53
C ASN A 146 6.70 -12.48 -2.97
N GLY A 147 5.89 -13.54 -2.82
CA GLY A 147 4.49 -13.56 -3.27
C GLY A 147 3.64 -12.42 -2.70
N ALA A 148 3.83 -12.02 -1.44
CA ALA A 148 3.08 -10.92 -0.83
C ALA A 148 3.40 -9.57 -1.51
N THR A 149 4.66 -9.32 -1.87
CA THR A 149 5.07 -8.13 -2.63
C THR A 149 4.46 -8.15 -4.02
N VAL A 150 4.57 -9.28 -4.73
CA VAL A 150 3.96 -9.48 -6.05
C VAL A 150 2.45 -9.20 -6.00
N ASN A 151 1.74 -9.77 -5.03
CA ASN A 151 0.29 -9.61 -4.88
C ASN A 151 -0.13 -8.17 -4.57
N ASN A 152 0.69 -7.41 -3.82
CA ASN A 152 0.48 -5.99 -3.60
C ASN A 152 0.62 -5.19 -4.90
N HIS A 153 1.62 -5.50 -5.73
CA HIS A 153 1.78 -4.89 -7.05
C HIS A 153 0.59 -5.23 -7.95
N ILE A 154 0.22 -6.51 -8.08
CA ILE A 154 -0.94 -6.97 -8.86
C ILE A 154 -2.21 -6.22 -8.47
N THR A 155 -2.49 -6.11 -7.16
CA THR A 155 -3.69 -5.40 -6.67
C THR A 155 -3.71 -3.94 -7.13
N THR A 156 -2.56 -3.28 -7.10
CA THR A 156 -2.43 -1.88 -7.55
C THR A 156 -2.57 -1.76 -9.05
N ILE A 157 -1.89 -2.62 -9.82
CA ILE A 157 -1.92 -2.58 -11.28
C ILE A 157 -3.32 -2.93 -11.80
N ASN A 158 -4.01 -3.91 -11.21
CA ASN A 158 -5.40 -4.21 -11.55
C ASN A 158 -6.32 -3.00 -11.26
N SER A 159 -6.08 -2.25 -10.16
CA SER A 159 -6.81 -0.99 -9.89
C SER A 159 -6.50 0.09 -10.94
N PHE A 160 -5.27 0.15 -11.46
CA PHE A 160 -4.88 1.06 -12.52
C PHE A 160 -5.53 0.67 -13.86
N LEU A 161 -5.48 -0.61 -14.25
CA LEU A 161 -6.13 -1.11 -15.46
C LEU A 161 -7.65 -0.87 -15.45
N LYS A 162 -8.30 -1.14 -14.31
CA LYS A 162 -9.72 -0.85 -14.13
C LYS A 162 -10.03 0.65 -14.24
N TRP A 163 -9.16 1.51 -13.71
CA TRP A 163 -9.28 2.95 -13.84
C TRP A 163 -9.13 3.39 -15.30
N LEU A 164 -8.13 2.87 -16.02
CA LEU A 164 -7.93 3.14 -17.44
C LEU A 164 -9.17 2.79 -18.27
N HIS A 165 -9.79 1.64 -17.99
CA HIS A 165 -11.03 1.24 -18.66
C HIS A 165 -12.20 2.16 -18.30
N LYS A 166 -12.36 2.49 -17.03
CA LYS A 166 -13.43 3.40 -16.57
C LYS A 166 -13.32 4.81 -17.12
N MET A 167 -12.09 5.26 -17.39
CA MET A 167 -11.81 6.56 -18.04
C MET A 167 -11.79 6.48 -19.57
N GLU A 168 -12.18 5.32 -20.13
CA GLU A 168 -12.23 5.07 -21.59
C GLU A 168 -10.89 5.19 -22.32
N TYR A 169 -9.76 5.12 -21.56
CA TYR A 169 -8.42 5.09 -22.13
C TYR A 169 -8.11 3.75 -22.83
N ILE A 170 -8.73 2.67 -22.38
CA ILE A 170 -8.70 1.35 -23.01
C ILE A 170 -10.12 0.83 -23.21
N ASN A 171 -10.36 0.13 -24.33
CA ASN A 171 -11.70 -0.34 -24.69
C ASN A 171 -12.15 -1.58 -23.89
N LYS A 172 -11.19 -2.33 -23.32
CA LYS A 172 -11.46 -3.58 -22.62
C LYS A 172 -10.87 -3.53 -21.23
N ASP A 173 -11.61 -4.04 -20.24
CA ASP A 173 -11.10 -4.23 -18.88
C ASP A 173 -10.14 -5.43 -18.86
N TYR A 174 -8.90 -5.18 -18.45
CA TYR A 174 -7.86 -6.18 -18.30
C TYR A 174 -7.49 -6.41 -16.82
N SER A 175 -8.30 -5.91 -15.88
CA SER A 175 -7.99 -5.97 -14.45
C SER A 175 -8.05 -7.37 -13.84
N ASP A 176 -8.54 -8.36 -14.56
CA ASP A 176 -8.62 -9.78 -14.18
C ASP A 176 -7.47 -10.64 -14.74
N ILE A 177 -6.67 -10.08 -15.65
CA ILE A 177 -5.58 -10.82 -16.30
C ILE A 177 -4.45 -11.16 -15.33
N LEU A 178 -4.11 -10.22 -14.42
CA LEU A 178 -3.05 -10.44 -13.45
C LEU A 178 -3.61 -11.13 -12.21
N VAL A 179 -3.36 -12.43 -12.10
CA VAL A 179 -3.83 -13.27 -11.00
C VAL A 179 -2.80 -13.31 -9.87
N LYS A 180 -3.28 -13.28 -8.64
CA LYS A 180 -2.41 -13.37 -7.46
C LYS A 180 -1.68 -14.71 -7.40
N VAL A 181 -0.41 -14.65 -7.00
CA VAL A 181 0.40 -15.85 -6.76
C VAL A 181 0.21 -16.36 -5.34
N LYS A 182 0.55 -17.63 -5.14
CA LYS A 182 0.54 -18.24 -3.80
C LYS A 182 1.57 -17.53 -2.91
N GLU A 183 1.14 -17.12 -1.73
CA GLU A 183 2.02 -16.55 -0.72
C GLU A 183 2.59 -17.63 0.18
N ALA A 184 3.85 -17.50 0.55
CA ALA A 184 4.38 -18.30 1.65
C ALA A 184 3.66 -17.92 2.95
N PRO A 185 3.42 -18.86 3.87
CA PRO A 185 2.87 -18.56 5.18
C PRO A 185 3.70 -17.46 5.87
N SER A 186 3.03 -16.59 6.63
CA SER A 186 3.75 -15.59 7.42
C SER A 186 4.65 -16.31 8.45
N ASP A 187 5.92 -15.97 8.44
CA ASP A 187 6.88 -16.50 9.42
C ASP A 187 6.65 -15.82 10.77
N ILE A 188 5.79 -16.42 11.59
CA ILE A 188 5.57 -16.03 12.97
C ILE A 188 6.50 -16.87 13.81
N ASN A 189 7.52 -16.22 14.35
CA ASN A 189 8.53 -16.81 15.18
C ASN A 189 8.60 -16.04 16.52
N PRO A 190 7.72 -16.37 17.49
CA PRO A 190 7.66 -15.68 18.77
C PRO A 190 8.93 -15.93 19.57
N PHE A 191 9.27 -14.99 20.45
CA PHE A 191 10.34 -15.14 21.44
C PHE A 191 9.87 -15.99 22.61
N SER A 192 10.76 -16.79 23.19
CA SER A 192 10.52 -17.41 24.48
C SER A 192 10.58 -16.39 25.62
N PHE A 193 10.12 -16.77 26.80
CA PHE A 193 10.27 -15.93 28.01
C PHE A 193 11.74 -15.66 28.31
N ASP A 194 12.60 -16.69 28.24
CA ASP A 194 14.03 -16.57 28.51
C ASP A 194 14.74 -15.67 27.49
N GLU A 195 14.40 -15.76 26.21
CA GLU A 195 14.95 -14.85 25.18
C GLU A 195 14.59 -13.37 25.45
N VAL A 196 13.34 -13.10 25.83
CA VAL A 196 12.91 -11.73 26.19
C VAL A 196 13.60 -11.27 27.44
N GLN A 197 13.64 -12.11 28.48
CA GLN A 197 14.29 -11.79 29.77
C GLN A 197 15.77 -11.51 29.59
N SER A 198 16.49 -12.36 28.86
CA SER A 198 17.89 -12.16 28.51
C SER A 198 18.13 -10.84 27.77
N THR A 199 17.28 -10.48 26.78
CA THR A 199 17.43 -9.22 26.09
C THR A 199 17.22 -7.99 27.00
N ILE A 200 16.32 -8.07 27.96
CA ILE A 200 16.06 -7.03 28.96
C ILE A 200 17.22 -6.88 29.92
N GLU A 201 17.71 -7.99 30.46
CA GLU A 201 18.80 -8.01 31.46
C GLU A 201 20.11 -7.47 30.86
N ASN A 202 20.48 -7.89 29.67
CA ASN A 202 21.69 -7.45 28.96
C ASN A 202 21.64 -6.06 28.38
N CYS A 203 20.53 -5.33 28.55
CA CYS A 203 20.40 -3.95 28.10
C CYS A 203 20.78 -2.97 29.21
N HIS A 204 21.80 -2.12 28.97
CA HIS A 204 22.25 -1.13 29.97
C HIS A 204 21.48 0.21 29.90
N VAL A 205 20.63 0.41 28.90
CA VAL A 205 19.87 1.65 28.74
C VAL A 205 18.47 1.47 29.30
N LEU A 206 18.18 2.09 30.44
CA LEU A 206 16.93 1.92 31.18
C LEU A 206 15.69 2.19 30.31
N GLN A 207 15.68 3.30 29.52
CA GLN A 207 14.56 3.59 28.62
C GLN A 207 14.34 2.49 27.57
N HIS A 208 15.41 1.86 27.07
CA HIS A 208 15.27 0.77 26.09
C HIS A 208 14.72 -0.50 26.74
N LYS A 209 15.14 -0.81 28.00
CA LYS A 209 14.52 -1.88 28.79
C LYS A 209 13.01 -1.64 28.92
N ASN A 210 12.64 -0.47 29.41
CA ASN A 210 11.23 -0.11 29.62
C ASN A 210 10.42 -0.19 28.31
N LEU A 211 10.98 0.33 27.20
CA LEU A 211 10.33 0.32 25.90
C LEU A 211 10.02 -1.11 25.41
N ILE A 212 10.99 -2.04 25.51
CA ILE A 212 10.82 -3.42 25.06
C ILE A 212 9.89 -4.19 26.01
N THR A 213 9.99 -3.95 27.30
CA THR A 213 9.06 -4.55 28.29
C THR A 213 7.61 -4.12 27.98
N VAL A 214 7.36 -2.83 27.79
CA VAL A 214 6.02 -2.36 27.41
C VAL A 214 5.59 -2.98 26.08
N ALA A 215 6.48 -3.07 25.08
CA ALA A 215 6.14 -3.65 23.78
C ALA A 215 5.65 -5.11 23.88
N VAL A 216 6.38 -5.94 24.61
CA VAL A 216 6.08 -7.39 24.71
C VAL A 216 4.87 -7.68 25.61
N TYR A 217 4.64 -6.88 26.67
CA TYR A 217 3.52 -7.09 27.60
C TYR A 217 2.23 -6.33 27.24
N THR A 218 2.22 -5.56 26.14
CA THR A 218 1.02 -4.87 25.67
C THR A 218 0.63 -5.23 24.24
N GLY A 219 1.54 -5.85 23.48
CA GLY A 219 1.31 -6.19 22.08
C GLY A 219 1.05 -4.99 21.16
N LEU A 220 1.44 -3.77 21.55
CA LEU A 220 1.27 -2.56 20.75
C LEU A 220 1.99 -2.67 19.40
N ARG A 221 1.41 -2.06 18.36
CA ARG A 221 2.14 -1.87 17.11
C ARG A 221 3.30 -0.90 17.32
N THR A 222 4.41 -1.10 16.65
CA THR A 222 5.60 -0.23 16.80
C THR A 222 5.25 1.27 16.67
N GLY A 223 4.39 1.64 15.73
CA GLY A 223 3.97 3.03 15.56
C GLY A 223 3.10 3.56 16.72
N GLU A 224 2.31 2.72 17.38
CA GLU A 224 1.51 3.04 18.56
C GLU A 224 2.42 3.20 19.79
N LEU A 225 3.33 2.24 19.99
CA LEU A 225 4.31 2.25 21.08
C LEU A 225 5.17 3.53 21.07
N THR A 226 5.68 3.91 19.91
CA THR A 226 6.56 5.09 19.77
C THR A 226 5.84 6.41 19.98
N THR A 227 4.52 6.45 19.82
CA THR A 227 3.69 7.66 19.98
C THR A 227 2.81 7.62 21.23
N LEU A 228 3.07 6.67 22.13
CA LEU A 228 2.43 6.65 23.44
C LEU A 228 2.83 7.91 24.19
N ALA A 229 1.84 8.64 24.70
CA ALA A 229 2.04 9.85 25.47
C ALA A 229 1.56 9.65 26.92
N TRP A 230 2.09 10.42 27.84
CA TRP A 230 1.72 10.32 29.26
C TRP A 230 0.26 10.69 29.50
N GLU A 231 -0.32 11.50 28.62
CA GLU A 231 -1.74 11.86 28.61
C GLU A 231 -2.67 10.66 28.29
N ASP A 232 -2.08 9.54 27.83
CA ASP A 232 -2.80 8.30 27.49
C ASP A 232 -2.53 7.17 28.49
N VAL A 233 -1.74 7.41 29.53
CA VAL A 233 -1.32 6.38 30.50
C VAL A 233 -2.03 6.62 31.82
N ASP A 234 -2.92 5.71 32.20
CA ASP A 234 -3.50 5.65 33.53
C ASP A 234 -2.89 4.48 34.31
N LEU A 235 -1.92 4.79 35.15
CA LEU A 235 -1.26 3.80 36.00
C LEU A 235 -2.11 3.37 37.19
N ASN A 236 -3.14 4.15 37.56
CA ASN A 236 -4.00 3.81 38.71
C ASN A 236 -5.01 2.74 38.29
N SER A 237 -5.63 2.88 37.15
CA SER A 237 -6.53 1.86 36.57
C SER A 237 -5.79 0.78 35.79
N GLY A 238 -4.49 0.95 35.55
CA GLY A 238 -3.69 -0.02 34.78
C GLY A 238 -4.07 -0.11 33.32
N VAL A 239 -4.33 1.03 32.68
CA VAL A 239 -4.85 1.07 31.29
C VAL A 239 -4.10 2.08 30.43
N LEU A 240 -3.89 1.73 29.14
CA LEU A 240 -3.42 2.64 28.09
C LEU A 240 -4.57 2.99 27.14
N HIS A 241 -4.68 4.26 26.80
CA HIS A 241 -5.59 4.70 25.74
C HIS A 241 -4.83 4.88 24.42
N ILE A 242 -5.03 3.98 23.46
CA ILE A 242 -4.31 3.97 22.18
C ILE A 242 -5.11 4.72 21.13
N ARG A 243 -4.68 5.95 20.82
CA ARG A 243 -5.38 6.91 19.92
C ARG A 243 -4.62 7.25 18.67
N ARG A 244 -3.29 7.04 18.63
CA ARG A 244 -2.44 7.49 17.53
C ARG A 244 -1.33 6.51 17.18
N SER A 245 -0.71 6.74 16.04
CA SER A 245 0.40 5.94 15.53
C SER A 245 1.33 6.81 14.69
N ALA A 246 2.61 6.45 14.62
CA ALA A 246 3.57 7.11 13.74
C ALA A 246 3.51 6.56 12.30
N TYR A 247 3.77 7.43 11.31
CA TYR A 247 4.24 7.02 9.99
C TYR A 247 5.69 6.53 10.04
N LYS A 248 6.13 5.80 9.02
CA LYS A 248 7.54 5.32 8.95
C LYS A 248 8.54 6.47 8.92
N ASP A 249 8.18 7.57 8.32
CA ASP A 249 8.99 8.78 8.07
C ASP A 249 8.71 9.93 9.03
N ARG A 250 8.06 9.64 10.17
CA ARG A 250 7.81 10.59 11.24
C ARG A 250 6.70 11.61 10.97
N GLY A 251 5.50 11.21 10.95
CA GLY A 251 4.30 12.02 11.12
C GLY A 251 3.38 11.28 12.07
N LEU A 252 2.50 11.99 12.73
CA LEU A 252 1.48 11.39 13.59
C LEU A 252 0.17 11.26 12.81
N LYS A 253 -0.50 10.17 13.03
CA LYS A 253 -1.83 9.88 12.48
C LYS A 253 -2.69 9.16 13.51
N THR A 254 -3.99 9.12 13.26
CA THR A 254 -4.88 8.23 13.99
C THR A 254 -4.49 6.75 13.80
N THR A 255 -5.02 5.87 14.61
CA THR A 255 -4.79 4.42 14.49
C THR A 255 -5.21 3.90 13.11
N LYS A 256 -4.81 2.67 12.77
CA LYS A 256 -5.10 2.09 11.44
C LYS A 256 -6.61 1.94 11.17
N THR A 257 -7.39 1.72 12.21
CA THR A 257 -8.85 1.51 12.14
C THR A 257 -9.65 2.78 12.46
N ASP A 258 -8.98 3.88 12.76
CA ASP A 258 -9.55 5.14 13.27
C ASP A 258 -10.39 4.99 14.55
N LYS A 259 -10.32 3.83 15.18
CA LYS A 259 -10.96 3.56 16.47
C LYS A 259 -9.91 3.57 17.55
N ASP A 260 -10.20 4.31 18.59
CA ASP A 260 -9.43 4.27 19.83
C ASP A 260 -9.71 2.95 20.54
N ARG A 261 -8.74 2.52 21.33
CA ARG A 261 -8.92 1.34 22.19
C ARG A 261 -8.17 1.50 23.48
N PHE A 262 -8.63 0.78 24.48
CA PHE A 262 -7.97 0.63 25.74
C PHE A 262 -7.20 -0.70 25.76
N VAL A 263 -6.00 -0.65 26.33
CA VAL A 263 -5.11 -1.81 26.49
C VAL A 263 -4.79 -1.96 27.96
N ASP A 264 -5.14 -3.10 28.53
CA ASP A 264 -4.89 -3.41 29.94
C ASP A 264 -3.39 -3.64 30.14
N LEU A 265 -2.85 -3.15 31.24
CA LEU A 265 -1.44 -3.27 31.63
C LEU A 265 -1.24 -4.42 32.57
N PHE A 266 -0.33 -5.33 32.24
CA PHE A 266 0.18 -6.33 33.18
C PHE A 266 1.28 -5.76 34.07
N PRO A 267 1.51 -6.34 35.27
CA PRO A 267 2.48 -5.83 36.25
C PRO A 267 3.86 -5.46 35.66
N PRO A 268 4.50 -6.25 34.77
CA PRO A 268 5.80 -5.88 34.23
C PRO A 268 5.74 -4.59 33.39
N ALA A 269 4.64 -4.35 32.64
CA ALA A 269 4.46 -3.13 31.88
C ALA A 269 4.19 -1.91 32.77
N ILE A 270 3.45 -2.11 33.89
CA ILE A 270 3.21 -1.06 34.89
C ILE A 270 4.54 -0.64 35.52
N GLU A 271 5.35 -1.57 35.96
CA GLU A 271 6.65 -1.27 36.58
C GLU A 271 7.62 -0.60 35.58
N ALA A 272 7.64 -1.06 34.34
CA ALA A 272 8.41 -0.39 33.27
C ALA A 272 7.96 1.06 33.05
N LEU A 273 6.64 1.32 33.07
CA LEU A 273 6.11 2.69 32.91
C LEU A 273 6.35 3.53 34.16
N LYS A 274 6.26 2.99 35.36
CA LYS A 274 6.65 3.71 36.59
C LYS A 274 8.12 4.10 36.56
N SER A 275 9.01 3.20 36.15
CA SER A 275 10.43 3.45 35.96
C SER A 275 10.66 4.51 34.89
N GLN A 276 9.92 4.47 33.76
CA GLN A 276 10.01 5.42 32.68
C GLN A 276 9.53 6.82 33.06
N ARG A 277 8.61 6.93 34.02
CA ARG A 277 8.06 8.19 34.49
C ARG A 277 9.14 9.15 34.95
N ALA A 278 10.12 8.68 35.72
CA ALA A 278 11.23 9.47 36.18
C ALA A 278 12.10 10.04 35.05
N LEU A 279 12.17 9.34 33.90
CA LEU A 279 12.99 9.72 32.77
C LEU A 279 12.34 10.79 31.89
N THR A 280 11.02 10.76 31.70
CA THR A 280 10.34 11.58 30.67
C THR A 280 9.08 12.32 31.14
N LEU A 281 8.60 12.10 32.36
CA LEU A 281 7.51 12.88 32.97
C LEU A 281 8.06 13.87 34.00
N ASN A 282 8.88 14.79 33.53
CA ASN A 282 9.51 15.85 34.34
C ASN A 282 9.59 17.18 33.56
N GLU A 283 10.09 18.23 34.18
CA GLU A 283 10.18 19.58 33.59
C GLU A 283 11.08 19.66 32.36
N SER A 284 12.09 18.76 32.24
CA SER A 284 12.98 18.71 31.07
C SER A 284 12.27 18.24 29.79
N PHE A 285 11.10 17.61 29.94
CA PHE A 285 10.29 17.10 28.83
C PHE A 285 8.87 17.67 28.88
N PRO A 286 8.69 18.99 28.62
CA PRO A 286 7.36 19.59 28.62
C PRO A 286 6.49 19.03 27.50
N ALA A 287 5.18 19.01 27.70
CA ALA A 287 4.24 18.67 26.65
C ALA A 287 4.28 19.72 25.53
N LYS A 288 4.35 19.27 24.28
CA LYS A 288 4.43 20.12 23.09
C LYS A 288 3.26 19.85 22.16
N GLU A 289 2.95 20.83 21.35
CA GLU A 289 1.93 20.71 20.31
C GLU A 289 2.42 19.84 19.15
N HIS A 290 1.59 18.88 18.78
CA HIS A 290 1.82 17.98 17.65
C HIS A 290 0.60 17.91 16.76
N LYS A 291 0.79 17.95 15.44
CA LYS A 291 -0.25 17.77 14.45
C LYS A 291 -0.46 16.29 14.17
N ILE A 292 -1.69 15.84 14.27
CA ILE A 292 -2.12 14.45 14.03
C ILE A 292 -3.00 14.45 12.79
N GLU A 293 -2.59 13.70 11.76
CA GLU A 293 -3.38 13.55 10.53
C GLU A 293 -4.59 12.67 10.77
N LEU A 294 -5.77 13.18 10.42
CA LEU A 294 -7.05 12.48 10.46
C LEU A 294 -7.32 11.70 9.17
N PRO A 295 -8.35 10.83 9.12
CA PRO A 295 -8.71 10.06 7.93
C PRO A 295 -9.01 10.92 6.70
N ASP A 296 -9.65 12.06 6.89
CA ASP A 296 -10.01 13.06 5.88
C ASP A 296 -8.83 13.97 5.46
N LYS A 297 -7.61 13.69 5.98
CA LYS A 297 -6.37 14.46 5.79
C LYS A 297 -6.34 15.84 6.42
N SER A 298 -7.34 16.20 7.17
CA SER A 298 -7.27 17.34 8.11
C SER A 298 -6.31 17.03 9.26
N PHE A 299 -5.97 18.03 10.04
CA PHE A 299 -5.06 17.88 11.17
C PHE A 299 -5.74 18.33 12.46
N ARG A 300 -5.58 17.51 13.49
CA ARG A 300 -5.89 17.86 14.87
C ARG A 300 -4.60 18.16 15.61
N THR A 301 -4.56 19.24 16.37
CA THR A 301 -3.42 19.58 17.24
C THR A 301 -3.68 19.04 18.64
N GLU A 302 -2.71 18.29 19.19
CA GLU A 302 -2.73 17.81 20.57
C GLU A 302 -1.43 18.20 21.28
N LYS A 303 -1.54 18.54 22.56
CA LYS A 303 -0.39 18.82 23.42
C LYS A 303 0.04 17.51 24.07
N LEU A 304 1.23 17.01 23.71
CA LEU A 304 1.68 15.65 24.04
C LEU A 304 3.06 15.66 24.68
N ARG A 305 3.24 14.74 25.63
CA ARG A 305 4.50 14.38 26.24
C ARG A 305 4.74 12.90 26.03
N PHE A 306 5.64 12.56 25.11
CA PHE A 306 5.87 11.15 24.76
C PHE A 306 6.56 10.37 25.86
N VAL A 307 6.05 9.17 26.13
CA VAL A 307 6.58 8.23 27.12
C VAL A 307 8.03 7.86 26.79
N PHE A 308 8.32 7.54 25.53
CA PHE A 308 9.65 7.18 25.06
C PHE A 308 10.26 8.29 24.20
N ASN A 309 11.06 9.15 24.84
CA ASN A 309 11.70 10.28 24.18
C ASN A 309 13.18 10.00 23.96
N PRO A 310 13.70 9.98 22.71
CA PRO A 310 15.12 9.69 22.45
C PRO A 310 16.08 10.67 23.13
N LYS A 311 15.63 11.88 23.44
CA LYS A 311 16.45 12.91 24.12
C LYS A 311 16.75 12.54 25.57
N ALA A 312 15.96 11.67 26.20
CA ALA A 312 16.21 11.20 27.56
C ALA A 312 17.44 10.25 27.68
N VAL A 313 17.84 9.63 26.55
CA VAL A 313 19.02 8.72 26.52
C VAL A 313 20.27 9.44 26.05
N ARG A 314 20.12 10.37 25.14
CA ARG A 314 21.23 11.15 24.58
C ARG A 314 20.86 12.62 24.60
N ALA A 315 21.53 13.39 25.45
CA ALA A 315 21.54 14.85 25.39
C ALA A 315 22.24 15.34 24.10
N GLN A 316 21.97 14.70 22.95
CA GLN A 316 22.57 15.10 21.67
C GLN A 316 21.84 16.32 21.13
N LYS A 317 22.55 17.41 21.00
CA LYS A 317 22.27 18.50 20.07
C LYS A 317 21.98 17.83 18.71
N GLY A 318 20.69 17.74 18.30
CA GLY A 318 20.34 17.25 16.98
C GLY A 318 19.24 16.20 16.85
N SER A 319 18.70 15.62 17.92
CA SER A 319 17.46 14.87 17.75
C SER A 319 16.29 15.83 17.53
N ALA A 320 15.88 15.99 16.26
CA ALA A 320 14.79 16.88 15.87
C ALA A 320 13.39 16.43 16.38
N HIS A 321 13.31 15.23 17.00
CA HIS A 321 12.03 14.61 17.32
C HIS A 321 11.95 14.18 18.78
N ASP A 322 10.73 14.28 19.32
CA ASP A 322 10.42 13.93 20.71
C ASP A 322 9.95 12.48 20.87
N TYR A 323 9.98 11.65 19.81
CA TYR A 323 9.64 10.23 19.82
C TYR A 323 10.49 9.42 18.83
N TYR A 324 10.60 8.11 19.05
CA TYR A 324 11.40 7.21 18.22
C TYR A 324 10.75 6.94 16.85
N GLY A 325 11.54 6.98 15.78
CA GLY A 325 11.13 6.47 14.48
C GLY A 325 11.32 4.94 14.36
N HIS A 326 10.63 4.30 13.43
CA HIS A 326 10.70 2.84 13.22
C HIS A 326 12.12 2.29 13.08
N ARG A 327 13.00 2.98 12.33
CA ARG A 327 14.41 2.57 12.15
C ARG A 327 15.22 2.62 13.47
N ALA A 328 14.89 3.56 14.35
CA ALA A 328 15.53 3.65 15.66
C ALA A 328 15.16 2.46 16.53
N ILE A 329 13.88 2.07 16.56
CA ILE A 329 13.42 0.87 17.30
C ILE A 329 14.09 -0.39 16.75
N GLN A 330 14.20 -0.54 15.42
CA GLN A 330 14.90 -1.68 14.81
C GLN A 330 16.37 -1.76 15.28
N ARG A 331 17.09 -0.62 15.31
CA ARG A 331 18.49 -0.57 15.77
C ARG A 331 18.63 -0.86 17.24
N ILE A 332 17.75 -0.30 18.08
CA ILE A 332 17.72 -0.56 19.53
C ILE A 332 17.54 -2.06 19.75
N TRP A 333 16.51 -2.64 19.14
CA TRP A 333 16.18 -4.06 19.28
C TRP A 333 17.29 -4.97 18.76
N ALA A 334 17.87 -4.69 17.60
CA ALA A 334 19.00 -5.46 17.05
C ALA A 334 20.22 -5.44 17.98
N SER A 335 20.54 -4.26 18.57
CA SER A 335 21.62 -4.15 19.56
C SER A 335 21.31 -4.92 20.84
N MET A 336 20.07 -4.96 21.31
CA MET A 336 19.68 -5.74 22.50
C MET A 336 19.78 -7.25 22.23
N CYS A 337 19.26 -7.73 21.09
CA CYS A 337 19.39 -9.13 20.69
C CYS A 337 20.85 -9.55 20.57
N SER A 338 21.70 -8.73 19.93
CA SER A 338 23.14 -9.05 19.76
C SER A 338 23.87 -9.15 21.11
N LYS A 339 23.57 -8.27 22.08
CA LYS A 339 24.19 -8.30 23.39
C LYS A 339 23.75 -9.48 24.26
N ALA A 340 22.54 -9.95 24.03
CA ALA A 340 21.94 -11.08 24.73
C ALA A 340 22.20 -12.42 24.02
N GLU A 341 22.91 -12.41 22.90
CA GLU A 341 23.14 -13.57 22.03
C GLU A 341 21.86 -14.26 21.56
N VAL A 342 20.76 -13.47 21.49
CA VAL A 342 19.45 -13.92 21.01
C VAL A 342 19.35 -13.70 19.48
N GLN A 343 18.83 -14.69 18.77
CA GLN A 343 18.62 -14.58 17.34
C GLN A 343 17.74 -13.37 17.01
N TYR A 344 18.23 -12.49 16.11
CA TYR A 344 17.48 -11.31 15.70
C TYR A 344 16.22 -11.70 14.93
N ARG A 345 15.10 -11.20 15.38
CA ARG A 345 13.81 -11.17 14.67
C ARG A 345 13.31 -9.73 14.66
N LYS A 346 12.54 -9.34 13.65
CA LYS A 346 12.04 -7.94 13.55
C LYS A 346 11.25 -7.55 14.82
N PRO A 347 11.30 -6.27 15.27
CA PRO A 347 10.58 -5.82 16.49
C PRO A 347 9.07 -6.14 16.48
N TYR A 348 8.47 -6.28 15.30
CA TYR A 348 7.07 -6.66 15.17
C TYR A 348 6.78 -8.07 15.72
N GLN A 349 7.78 -8.94 15.81
CA GLN A 349 7.65 -10.26 16.45
C GLN A 349 7.35 -10.16 17.96
N LEU A 350 7.71 -9.07 18.65
CA LEU A 350 7.30 -8.86 20.05
C LEU A 350 5.77 -8.82 20.21
N ARG A 351 5.07 -8.25 19.23
CA ARG A 351 3.61 -8.28 19.22
C ARG A 351 3.06 -9.67 18.91
N HIS A 352 3.72 -10.44 18.06
CA HIS A 352 3.37 -11.85 17.83
C HIS A 352 3.66 -12.68 19.09
N THR A 353 4.76 -12.40 19.78
CA THR A 353 5.11 -13.02 21.08
C THR A 353 4.02 -12.78 22.11
N TYR A 354 3.57 -11.54 22.28
CA TYR A 354 2.44 -11.22 23.16
C TYR A 354 1.21 -12.09 22.85
N ALA A 355 0.81 -12.15 21.59
CA ALA A 355 -0.36 -12.92 21.19
C ALA A 355 -0.19 -14.43 21.43
N CYS A 356 0.97 -14.99 21.06
CA CYS A 356 1.27 -16.40 21.29
C CYS A 356 1.29 -16.74 22.79
N TRP A 357 1.94 -15.90 23.63
CA TRP A 357 1.93 -16.11 25.09
C TRP A 357 0.53 -16.09 25.68
N MET A 358 -0.31 -15.11 25.26
CA MET A 358 -1.69 -14.98 25.72
C MET A 358 -2.54 -16.20 25.32
N ILE A 359 -2.30 -16.78 24.17
CA ILE A 359 -3.01 -17.97 23.69
C ILE A 359 -2.47 -19.23 24.40
N THR A 360 -1.14 -19.45 24.32
CA THR A 360 -0.55 -20.74 24.74
C THR A 360 -0.49 -20.91 26.26
N PHE A 361 -0.15 -19.84 26.98
CA PHE A 361 0.08 -19.95 28.42
C PHE A 361 -1.07 -19.40 29.27
N ALA A 362 -1.76 -18.36 28.79
CA ALA A 362 -2.85 -17.76 29.54
C ALA A 362 -4.24 -18.26 29.08
N ASN A 363 -4.32 -18.99 27.97
CA ASN A 363 -5.56 -19.49 27.39
C ASN A 363 -6.65 -18.41 27.32
N VAL A 364 -6.26 -17.21 26.83
CA VAL A 364 -7.09 -16.02 26.91
C VAL A 364 -8.25 -16.10 25.93
N ASN A 365 -9.37 -15.50 26.30
CA ASN A 365 -10.50 -15.32 25.39
C ASN A 365 -10.06 -14.56 24.11
N ILE A 366 -10.32 -15.15 22.96
CA ILE A 366 -9.89 -14.62 21.64
C ILE A 366 -10.49 -13.23 21.35
N SER A 367 -11.72 -12.96 21.83
CA SER A 367 -12.35 -11.65 21.68
C SER A 367 -11.62 -10.58 22.50
N TYR A 368 -11.19 -10.93 23.71
CA TYR A 368 -10.37 -10.07 24.55
C TYR A 368 -9.04 -9.77 23.85
N LEU A 369 -8.33 -10.80 23.39
CA LEU A 369 -7.06 -10.64 22.67
C LEU A 369 -7.20 -9.77 21.43
N ALA A 370 -8.24 -10.00 20.61
CA ALA A 370 -8.52 -9.20 19.42
C ALA A 370 -8.70 -7.72 19.78
N ARG A 371 -9.45 -7.43 20.85
CA ARG A 371 -9.67 -6.07 21.35
C ARG A 371 -8.36 -5.43 21.83
N GLN A 372 -7.56 -6.14 22.67
CA GLN A 372 -6.26 -5.67 23.16
C GLN A 372 -5.31 -5.34 22.00
N MET A 373 -5.23 -6.20 21.00
CA MET A 373 -4.40 -5.98 19.82
C MET A 373 -4.96 -4.97 18.83
N GLY A 374 -6.24 -4.58 18.93
CA GLY A 374 -6.91 -3.69 17.96
C GLY A 374 -7.03 -4.35 16.59
N HIS A 375 -7.46 -5.60 16.57
CA HIS A 375 -7.94 -6.28 15.37
C HIS A 375 -9.44 -5.97 15.21
N ALA A 376 -9.85 -5.68 13.99
CA ALA A 376 -11.25 -5.35 13.69
C ALA A 376 -12.16 -6.57 13.81
N ASP A 377 -11.58 -7.78 13.66
CA ASP A 377 -12.30 -9.04 13.61
C ASP A 377 -11.50 -10.15 14.32
N ILE A 378 -12.21 -10.99 15.05
CA ILE A 378 -11.68 -12.17 15.73
C ILE A 378 -11.08 -13.16 14.74
N THR A 379 -11.66 -13.28 13.54
CA THR A 379 -11.18 -14.16 12.47
C THR A 379 -9.73 -13.85 12.09
N MET A 380 -9.28 -12.61 12.23
CA MET A 380 -7.89 -12.24 11.98
C MET A 380 -6.95 -12.90 13.01
N VAL A 381 -7.34 -12.99 14.28
CA VAL A 381 -6.55 -13.68 15.32
C VAL A 381 -6.49 -15.17 15.01
N ALA A 382 -7.63 -15.80 14.71
CA ALA A 382 -7.70 -17.22 14.36
C ALA A 382 -6.87 -17.54 13.12
N LYS A 383 -6.94 -16.72 12.08
CA LYS A 383 -6.17 -16.91 10.84
C LYS A 383 -4.66 -16.78 11.05
N ILE A 384 -4.23 -15.84 11.89
CA ILE A 384 -2.80 -15.56 12.12
C ILE A 384 -2.21 -16.53 13.12
N TYR A 385 -2.94 -16.87 14.19
CA TYR A 385 -2.45 -17.63 15.34
C TYR A 385 -3.09 -19.02 15.48
N GLY A 386 -3.76 -19.53 14.44
CA GLY A 386 -4.49 -20.82 14.48
C GLY A 386 -3.63 -21.98 14.98
N LYS A 387 -2.36 -22.07 14.56
CA LYS A 387 -1.44 -23.11 15.04
C LYS A 387 -1.30 -23.14 16.56
N TRP A 388 -1.17 -22.00 17.20
CA TRP A 388 -1.05 -21.90 18.67
C TRP A 388 -2.38 -22.15 19.37
N LEU A 389 -3.51 -21.82 18.73
CA LEU A 389 -4.84 -22.18 19.21
C LEU A 389 -5.04 -23.70 19.21
N GLU A 390 -4.63 -24.39 18.15
CA GLU A 390 -4.70 -25.85 18.06
C GLU A 390 -3.83 -26.52 19.14
N GLU A 391 -2.63 -26.00 19.40
CA GLU A 391 -1.76 -26.48 20.47
C GLU A 391 -2.38 -26.26 21.85
N ALA A 392 -2.96 -25.09 22.12
CA ALA A 392 -3.64 -24.79 23.38
C ALA A 392 -4.89 -25.66 23.61
N ASN A 393 -5.61 -25.99 22.52
CA ASN A 393 -6.85 -26.78 22.60
C ASN A 393 -6.62 -28.27 22.87
N LYS A 394 -5.39 -28.81 22.80
CA LYS A 394 -5.11 -30.22 23.11
C LYS A 394 -5.50 -30.64 24.51
N THR A 395 -5.41 -29.74 25.47
CA THR A 395 -5.77 -29.97 26.89
C THR A 395 -7.08 -29.29 27.30
N GLU A 396 -7.79 -28.69 26.34
CA GLU A 396 -8.97 -27.87 26.61
C GLU A 396 -10.13 -28.68 27.18
N SER A 397 -10.35 -29.90 26.69
CA SER A 397 -11.41 -30.79 27.21
C SER A 397 -11.21 -31.15 28.65
N GLU A 398 -9.95 -31.40 29.06
CA GLU A 398 -9.61 -31.74 30.48
C GLU A 398 -9.75 -30.51 31.37
N ARG A 399 -9.37 -29.33 30.87
CA ARG A 399 -9.53 -28.06 31.58
C ARG A 399 -11.00 -27.73 31.80
N VAL A 400 -11.81 -27.78 30.73
CA VAL A 400 -13.24 -27.51 30.78
C VAL A 400 -13.94 -28.46 31.74
N TRP A 401 -13.59 -29.76 31.70
CA TRP A 401 -14.16 -30.71 32.60
C TRP A 401 -13.82 -30.41 34.09
N ARG A 402 -12.58 -30.08 34.38
CA ARG A 402 -12.11 -29.68 35.72
C ARG A 402 -12.87 -28.45 36.25
N GLU A 403 -13.04 -27.43 35.43
CA GLU A 403 -13.78 -26.20 35.79
C GLU A 403 -15.27 -26.45 36.02
N LEU A 404 -15.90 -27.32 35.19
CA LEU A 404 -17.28 -27.73 35.41
C LEU A 404 -17.47 -28.48 36.73
N GLN A 405 -16.54 -29.40 37.08
CA GLN A 405 -16.58 -30.10 38.37
C GLN A 405 -16.43 -29.13 39.57
N GLN A 406 -15.53 -28.14 39.46
CA GLN A 406 -15.38 -27.12 40.51
C GLN A 406 -16.60 -26.22 40.66
N ALA A 407 -17.32 -25.94 39.58
CA ALA A 407 -18.54 -25.15 39.63
C ALA A 407 -19.72 -25.92 40.24
N GLN A 408 -19.75 -27.25 40.14
CA GLN A 408 -20.78 -28.11 40.75
C GLN A 408 -20.61 -28.28 42.24
N THR A 409 -19.40 -28.00 42.77
CA THR A 409 -19.07 -28.15 44.21
C THR A 409 -19.18 -26.84 44.99
N LYS A 410 -19.55 -25.74 44.34
CA LYS A 410 -19.91 -24.44 44.95
C LYS A 410 -21.44 -24.27 45.04
#